data_07d0b6e28dfebec270e079828a4a726d
#
_entry.id   07d0b6e28dfebec270e079828a4a726d
#
_cell.length_a   1.000
_cell.length_b   1.000
_cell.length_c   1.000
_cell.angle_alpha   90.00
_cell.angle_beta   90.00
_cell.angle_gamma   90.00
#
_symmetry.space_group_name_H-M   'P 1'
#
loop_
_entity.id
_entity.type
_entity.pdbx_description
1 polymer ?
#
loop_
_entity_poly.entity_id
_entity_poly.type
_entity_poly.pdbx_seq_one_letter_code
_entity_poly.pdbx_strand_id
1 'polypeptide(L)'
;MARTNNLGDDIQAWPAWQFWGRNVDAVLERDTLKWWHPLGFDLKPKEKIAIIFNGWLTYNPRGWLPPRNVSPLFISLHIAPEIAPKFFRPELVEYLSQFEIGARDLATLVLLKSHGLKAYFSGCLTLTVSHWLSRTAPPKGFRPLIVDLDEEAMHYVPLEIRNASINSTQEISAILKLIPKITQMRWTKALKTILPRSFLDLFSYFVFRKILDMSPGVPKSPLSRLVLAEERLRLLSSASLILTSRLHIALPAASLGVPVILVHRRLHEDLRFSGLSGLVNSYTLEEFREVGHDLSYDKLTNPGLGQIDSLKEAILARLNEYRSSVSSLLAS
;
A
#
# COMPACT_ATOMS: atom_id res chain seq x y z
N MET A 1 -7.09 -8.34 -2.96
CA MET A 1 -6.47 -8.19 -1.62
C MET A 1 -5.78 -9.48 -1.22
N ALA A 2 -4.90 -9.47 -0.23
CA ALA A 2 -4.22 -10.66 0.28
C ALA A 2 -4.60 -10.93 1.73
N ARG A 3 -4.65 -12.21 2.13
CA ARG A 3 -4.85 -12.61 3.54
C ARG A 3 -3.49 -12.77 4.24
N THR A 4 -2.75 -11.70 4.40
CA THR A 4 -1.46 -11.70 5.09
C THR A 4 -1.52 -10.91 6.39
N ASN A 5 -0.51 -11.06 7.24
CA ASN A 5 -0.34 -10.22 8.44
C ASN A 5 0.27 -8.85 8.12
N ASN A 6 0.53 -8.57 6.84
CA ASN A 6 1.17 -7.33 6.39
C ASN A 6 0.12 -6.33 5.88
N LEU A 7 -0.04 -5.23 6.58
CA LEU A 7 -0.95 -4.15 6.19
C LEU A 7 -0.55 -3.46 4.86
N GLY A 8 0.71 -3.59 4.43
CA GLY A 8 1.18 -3.06 3.16
C GLY A 8 0.42 -3.62 1.94
N ASP A 9 -0.07 -4.85 2.02
CA ASP A 9 -0.90 -5.43 0.98
C ASP A 9 -2.28 -4.75 0.88
N ASP A 10 -2.81 -4.30 2.01
CA ASP A 10 -4.10 -3.59 2.06
C ASP A 10 -3.93 -2.12 1.67
N ILE A 11 -2.80 -1.50 2.03
CA ILE A 11 -2.43 -0.16 1.57
C ILE A 11 -2.33 -0.12 0.04
N GLN A 12 -1.83 -1.18 -0.62
CA GLN A 12 -1.83 -1.28 -2.08
C GLN A 12 -3.25 -1.31 -2.68
N ALA A 13 -4.19 -1.99 -2.01
CA ALA A 13 -5.57 -2.12 -2.48
C ALA A 13 -6.43 -0.88 -2.19
N TRP A 14 -6.04 -0.06 -1.20
CA TRP A 14 -6.82 1.08 -0.74
C TRP A 14 -7.13 2.11 -1.84
N PRO A 15 -6.19 2.52 -2.75
CA PRO A 15 -6.52 3.46 -3.81
C PRO A 15 -7.56 2.91 -4.82
N ALA A 16 -7.53 1.62 -5.12
CA ALA A 16 -8.55 1.00 -5.97
C ALA A 16 -9.94 1.06 -5.31
N TRP A 17 -10.00 0.84 -4.00
CA TRP A 17 -11.25 0.99 -3.25
C TRP A 17 -11.76 2.44 -3.23
N GLN A 18 -10.87 3.44 -3.07
CA GLN A 18 -11.23 4.85 -3.17
C GLN A 18 -11.75 5.19 -4.57
N PHE A 19 -11.09 4.70 -5.62
CA PHE A 19 -11.49 4.92 -7.01
C PHE A 19 -12.93 4.46 -7.29
N TRP A 20 -13.37 3.36 -6.69
CA TRP A 20 -14.76 2.87 -6.75
C TRP A 20 -15.70 3.56 -5.75
N GLY A 21 -15.31 4.69 -5.16
CA GLY A 21 -16.14 5.44 -4.20
C GLY A 21 -16.43 4.67 -2.91
N ARG A 22 -15.58 3.70 -2.55
CA ARG A 22 -15.74 2.78 -1.41
C ARG A 22 -16.94 1.83 -1.52
N ASN A 23 -17.67 1.88 -2.61
CA ASN A 23 -18.81 1.02 -2.89
C ASN A 23 -18.37 -0.05 -3.88
N VAL A 24 -18.17 -1.27 -3.40
CA VAL A 24 -17.74 -2.42 -4.20
C VAL A 24 -18.63 -3.62 -3.85
N ASP A 25 -19.10 -4.32 -4.87
CA ASP A 25 -19.97 -5.49 -4.70
C ASP A 25 -19.21 -6.69 -4.15
N ALA A 26 -17.92 -6.81 -4.51
CA ALA A 26 -17.09 -7.90 -4.05
C ALA A 26 -15.61 -7.50 -3.96
N VAL A 27 -14.85 -8.27 -3.19
CA VAL A 27 -13.40 -8.20 -3.09
C VAL A 27 -12.81 -9.50 -3.57
N LEU A 28 -11.85 -9.41 -4.51
CA LEU A 28 -11.14 -10.57 -5.02
C LEU A 28 -9.93 -10.89 -4.15
N GLU A 29 -9.82 -12.13 -3.74
CA GLU A 29 -8.60 -12.63 -3.12
C GLU A 29 -7.54 -12.90 -4.19
N ARG A 30 -6.36 -12.34 -4.02
CA ARG A 30 -5.28 -12.27 -5.00
C ARG A 30 -4.73 -13.64 -5.41
N ASP A 31 -4.58 -14.55 -4.45
CA ASP A 31 -3.86 -15.81 -4.66
C ASP A 31 -4.76 -16.96 -5.12
N THR A 32 -6.02 -16.95 -4.70
CA THR A 32 -7.00 -18.01 -5.02
C THR A 32 -8.04 -17.57 -6.03
N LEU A 33 -8.09 -16.28 -6.37
CA LEU A 33 -9.14 -15.64 -7.16
C LEU A 33 -10.55 -15.89 -6.60
N LYS A 34 -10.62 -16.10 -5.28
CA LYS A 34 -11.89 -16.30 -4.57
C LYS A 34 -12.56 -14.95 -4.36
N TRP A 35 -13.83 -14.88 -4.69
CA TRP A 35 -14.64 -13.69 -4.52
C TRP A 35 -15.22 -13.62 -3.11
N TRP A 36 -15.16 -12.44 -2.51
CA TRP A 36 -15.83 -12.14 -1.24
C TRP A 36 -16.65 -10.88 -1.33
N HIS A 37 -17.85 -10.93 -0.78
CA HIS A 37 -18.60 -9.73 -0.48
C HIS A 37 -17.82 -8.86 0.52
N PRO A 38 -17.87 -7.51 0.44
CA PRO A 38 -17.21 -6.62 1.42
C PRO A 38 -17.58 -6.91 2.88
N LEU A 39 -18.75 -7.49 3.13
CA LEU A 39 -19.21 -7.94 4.44
C LEU A 39 -18.75 -9.35 4.83
N GLY A 40 -17.93 -10.01 4.02
CA GLY A 40 -17.30 -11.30 4.35
C GLY A 40 -17.94 -12.53 3.71
N PHE A 41 -18.93 -12.39 2.85
CA PHE A 41 -19.53 -13.50 2.13
C PHE A 41 -18.80 -13.82 0.83
N ASP A 42 -18.75 -15.10 0.46
CA ASP A 42 -18.29 -15.52 -0.87
C ASP A 42 -19.36 -15.23 -1.92
N LEU A 43 -18.97 -14.56 -2.99
CA LEU A 43 -19.83 -14.36 -4.14
C LEU A 43 -19.30 -15.16 -5.34
N LYS A 44 -20.19 -15.82 -6.05
CA LYS A 44 -19.95 -16.32 -7.41
C LYS A 44 -20.67 -15.36 -8.35
N PRO A 45 -19.98 -14.41 -8.95
CA PRO A 45 -20.63 -13.44 -9.81
C PRO A 45 -21.20 -14.13 -11.06
N LYS A 46 -22.45 -13.83 -11.37
CA LYS A 46 -23.12 -14.31 -12.60
C LYS A 46 -23.00 -13.30 -13.74
N GLU A 47 -22.70 -12.05 -13.43
CA GLU A 47 -22.71 -10.92 -14.35
C GLU A 47 -21.28 -10.48 -14.73
N LYS A 48 -21.15 -9.58 -15.68
CA LYS A 48 -19.86 -8.98 -16.03
C LYS A 48 -19.34 -8.12 -14.88
N ILE A 49 -18.05 -8.23 -14.60
CA ILE A 49 -17.43 -7.62 -13.43
C ILE A 49 -16.27 -6.76 -13.88
N ALA A 50 -16.29 -5.48 -13.50
CA ALA A 50 -15.16 -4.59 -13.61
C ALA A 50 -14.24 -4.74 -12.41
N ILE A 51 -12.93 -4.94 -12.65
CA ILE A 51 -11.96 -5.13 -11.57
C ILE A 51 -10.61 -4.48 -11.86
N ILE A 52 -10.01 -3.90 -10.82
CA ILE A 52 -8.63 -3.43 -10.85
C ILE A 52 -7.74 -4.50 -10.19
N PHE A 53 -6.87 -5.11 -11.01
CA PHE A 53 -5.80 -5.97 -10.55
C PHE A 53 -4.55 -5.15 -10.32
N ASN A 54 -4.11 -5.07 -9.06
CA ASN A 54 -2.88 -4.37 -8.69
C ASN A 54 -2.14 -5.10 -7.57
N GLY A 55 -0.87 -4.80 -7.42
CA GLY A 55 -0.03 -5.32 -6.34
C GLY A 55 0.79 -6.55 -6.70
N TRP A 56 1.27 -7.26 -5.69
CA TRP A 56 2.12 -8.43 -5.85
C TRP A 56 1.30 -9.67 -6.22
N LEU A 57 1.62 -10.31 -7.33
CA LEU A 57 1.05 -11.57 -7.80
C LEU A 57 2.13 -12.66 -7.76
N THR A 58 1.88 -13.84 -7.35
CA THR A 58 0.87 -14.52 -6.54
C THR A 58 1.59 -15.68 -5.84
N TYR A 59 1.12 -16.17 -4.69
CA TYR A 59 1.70 -17.37 -4.08
C TYR A 59 1.23 -18.66 -4.76
N ASN A 60 0.09 -18.63 -5.45
CA ASN A 60 -0.49 -19.78 -6.14
C ASN A 60 -0.66 -19.53 -7.65
N PRO A 61 0.45 -19.50 -8.43
CA PRO A 61 0.39 -19.19 -9.84
C PRO A 61 -0.39 -20.22 -10.68
N ARG A 62 -0.49 -21.47 -10.24
CA ARG A 62 -1.16 -22.54 -10.99
C ARG A 62 -2.67 -22.34 -11.11
N GLY A 63 -3.30 -21.80 -10.07
CA GLY A 63 -4.74 -21.51 -10.05
C GLY A 63 -5.12 -20.16 -10.63
N TRP A 64 -4.14 -19.33 -10.98
CA TRP A 64 -4.39 -17.94 -11.35
C TRP A 64 -4.79 -17.81 -12.82
N LEU A 65 -6.08 -17.72 -13.08
CA LEU A 65 -6.69 -17.33 -14.35
C LEU A 65 -8.04 -16.71 -14.04
N PRO A 66 -8.22 -15.40 -14.31
CA PRO A 66 -9.50 -14.74 -14.05
C PRO A 66 -10.64 -15.36 -14.88
N PRO A 67 -11.87 -15.44 -14.34
CA PRO A 67 -13.03 -15.89 -15.09
C PRO A 67 -13.31 -15.01 -16.32
N ARG A 68 -13.92 -15.58 -17.36
CA ARG A 68 -14.21 -14.90 -18.65
C ARG A 68 -15.17 -13.70 -18.53
N ASN A 69 -15.99 -13.66 -17.50
CA ASN A 69 -16.91 -12.57 -17.24
C ASN A 69 -16.24 -11.37 -16.54
N VAL A 70 -14.93 -11.44 -16.28
CA VAL A 70 -14.17 -10.35 -15.68
C VAL A 70 -13.62 -9.44 -16.77
N SER A 71 -13.88 -8.14 -16.64
CA SER A 71 -13.25 -7.06 -17.40
C SER A 71 -12.15 -6.45 -16.54
N PRO A 72 -10.86 -6.81 -16.74
CA PRO A 72 -9.79 -6.38 -15.87
C PRO A 72 -9.12 -5.09 -16.32
N LEU A 73 -8.69 -4.27 -15.38
CA LEU A 73 -7.56 -3.36 -15.55
C LEU A 73 -6.35 -3.94 -14.80
N PHE A 74 -5.28 -4.24 -15.53
CA PHE A 74 -4.01 -4.64 -14.95
C PHE A 74 -3.12 -3.42 -14.80
N ILE A 75 -2.90 -2.98 -13.55
CA ILE A 75 -2.10 -1.80 -13.24
C ILE A 75 -1.27 -2.02 -11.97
N SER A 76 -0.04 -1.52 -11.95
CA SER A 76 0.84 -1.63 -10.77
C SER A 76 1.11 -3.07 -10.33
N LEU A 77 1.21 -4.00 -11.28
CA LEU A 77 1.51 -5.39 -11.00
C LEU A 77 2.98 -5.60 -10.68
N HIS A 78 3.26 -6.43 -9.70
CA HIS A 78 4.56 -7.03 -9.45
C HIS A 78 4.47 -8.56 -9.57
N ILE A 79 5.34 -9.16 -10.35
CA ILE A 79 5.47 -10.60 -10.51
C ILE A 79 6.86 -11.00 -10.05
N ALA A 80 6.94 -11.80 -8.99
CA ALA A 80 8.20 -12.27 -8.48
C ALA A 80 8.87 -13.24 -9.49
N PRO A 81 10.16 -13.11 -9.79
CA PRO A 81 10.83 -13.96 -10.77
C PRO A 81 10.74 -15.45 -10.48
N GLU A 82 10.69 -15.82 -9.20
CA GLU A 82 10.64 -17.20 -8.76
C GLU A 82 9.36 -17.92 -9.17
N ILE A 83 8.27 -17.16 -9.34
CA ILE A 83 6.99 -17.72 -9.78
C ILE A 83 6.82 -17.68 -11.31
N ALA A 84 7.62 -16.91 -12.01
CA ALA A 84 7.48 -16.66 -13.45
C ALA A 84 7.35 -17.96 -14.28
N PRO A 85 8.16 -19.01 -14.10
CA PRO A 85 8.04 -20.24 -14.88
C PRO A 85 6.70 -20.97 -14.70
N LYS A 86 6.04 -20.79 -13.54
CA LYS A 86 4.73 -21.39 -13.25
C LYS A 86 3.58 -20.42 -13.56
N PHE A 87 3.84 -19.14 -13.62
CA PHE A 87 2.86 -18.11 -13.92
C PHE A 87 2.63 -17.98 -15.43
N PHE A 88 3.69 -17.85 -16.23
CA PHE A 88 3.60 -17.64 -17.68
C PHE A 88 3.39 -18.94 -18.46
N ARG A 89 2.36 -19.72 -18.07
CA ARG A 89 1.92 -20.86 -18.88
C ARG A 89 1.11 -20.39 -20.09
N PRO A 90 1.05 -21.17 -21.19
CA PRO A 90 0.46 -20.74 -22.45
C PRO A 90 -0.93 -20.13 -22.32
N GLU A 91 -1.82 -20.72 -21.54
CA GLU A 91 -3.20 -20.25 -21.39
C GLU A 91 -3.28 -18.89 -20.70
N LEU A 92 -2.36 -18.62 -19.75
CA LEU A 92 -2.32 -17.33 -19.08
C LEU A 92 -1.67 -16.26 -19.94
N VAL A 93 -0.64 -16.59 -20.70
CA VAL A 93 -0.02 -15.68 -21.67
C VAL A 93 -1.04 -15.29 -22.76
N GLU A 94 -1.79 -16.25 -23.31
CA GLU A 94 -2.88 -16.00 -24.25
C GLU A 94 -3.95 -15.08 -23.66
N TYR A 95 -4.36 -15.33 -22.43
CA TYR A 95 -5.32 -14.45 -21.74
C TYR A 95 -4.77 -13.03 -21.54
N LEU A 96 -3.54 -12.90 -21.04
CA LEU A 96 -2.91 -11.62 -20.76
C LEU A 96 -2.56 -10.82 -22.02
N SER A 97 -2.34 -11.48 -23.17
CA SER A 97 -2.02 -10.83 -24.43
C SER A 97 -3.14 -9.94 -24.97
N GLN A 98 -4.36 -10.11 -24.48
CA GLN A 98 -5.53 -9.30 -24.82
C GLN A 98 -5.51 -7.91 -24.16
N PHE A 99 -4.62 -7.69 -23.18
CA PHE A 99 -4.61 -6.48 -22.36
C PHE A 99 -3.26 -5.75 -22.44
N GLU A 100 -3.28 -4.47 -22.14
CA GLU A 100 -2.09 -3.70 -21.83
C GLU A 100 -1.86 -3.70 -20.33
N ILE A 101 -0.66 -4.10 -19.88
CA ILE A 101 -0.38 -4.41 -18.47
C ILE A 101 0.56 -3.35 -17.88
N GLY A 102 0.09 -2.65 -16.83
CA GLY A 102 0.89 -1.73 -16.04
C GLY A 102 1.76 -2.47 -15.03
N ALA A 103 3.07 -2.45 -15.24
CA ALA A 103 4.05 -3.01 -14.32
C ALA A 103 4.39 -2.01 -13.21
N ARG A 104 4.42 -2.47 -11.95
CA ARG A 104 4.77 -1.66 -10.78
C ARG A 104 6.24 -1.27 -10.77
N ASP A 105 7.11 -2.16 -11.18
CA ASP A 105 8.56 -2.03 -11.17
C ASP A 105 9.15 -2.45 -12.53
N LEU A 106 10.37 -1.98 -12.79
CA LEU A 106 11.03 -2.22 -14.08
C LEU A 106 11.35 -3.71 -14.30
N ALA A 107 11.61 -4.47 -13.25
CA ALA A 107 11.87 -5.90 -13.38
C ALA A 107 10.62 -6.64 -13.88
N THR A 108 9.44 -6.32 -13.34
CA THR A 108 8.17 -6.86 -13.85
C THR A 108 7.90 -6.42 -15.29
N LEU A 109 8.22 -5.17 -15.65
CA LEU A 109 8.09 -4.69 -17.02
C LEU A 109 8.93 -5.52 -18.00
N VAL A 110 10.20 -5.73 -17.68
CA VAL A 110 11.12 -6.56 -18.48
C VAL A 110 10.58 -7.99 -18.60
N LEU A 111 10.13 -8.56 -17.50
CA LEU A 111 9.58 -9.92 -17.43
C LEU A 111 8.33 -10.07 -18.31
N LEU A 112 7.38 -9.14 -18.25
CA LEU A 112 6.18 -9.17 -19.10
C LEU A 112 6.53 -9.08 -20.58
N LYS A 113 7.43 -8.15 -20.94
CA LYS A 113 7.88 -7.97 -22.34
C LYS A 113 8.64 -9.19 -22.88
N SER A 114 9.44 -9.87 -22.06
CA SER A 114 10.14 -11.09 -22.47
C SER A 114 9.21 -12.26 -22.80
N HIS A 115 7.95 -12.20 -22.32
CA HIS A 115 6.89 -13.15 -22.67
C HIS A 115 5.96 -12.64 -23.79
N GLY A 116 6.38 -11.60 -24.53
CA GLY A 116 5.62 -11.06 -25.67
C GLY A 116 4.37 -10.26 -25.30
N LEU A 117 4.22 -9.88 -24.01
CA LEU A 117 3.05 -9.16 -23.55
C LEU A 117 3.19 -7.65 -23.73
N LYS A 118 2.09 -6.96 -24.04
CA LYS A 118 2.03 -5.50 -24.09
C LYS A 118 2.09 -4.97 -22.66
N ALA A 119 3.17 -4.28 -22.31
CA ALA A 119 3.35 -3.77 -20.96
C ALA A 119 4.04 -2.40 -20.94
N TYR A 120 3.69 -1.61 -19.93
CA TYR A 120 4.29 -0.30 -19.64
C TYR A 120 4.65 -0.17 -18.17
N PHE A 121 5.54 0.74 -17.83
CA PHE A 121 5.86 1.05 -16.43
C PHE A 121 4.80 2.00 -15.88
N SER A 122 4.00 1.53 -14.94
CA SER A 122 2.96 2.32 -14.28
C SER A 122 3.42 2.91 -12.94
N GLY A 123 4.47 2.37 -12.34
CA GLY A 123 4.74 2.62 -10.92
C GLY A 123 3.70 1.96 -10.02
N CYS A 124 3.74 2.30 -8.73
CA CYS A 124 2.85 1.72 -7.73
C CYS A 124 1.55 2.52 -7.59
N LEU A 125 0.41 1.84 -7.52
CA LEU A 125 -0.90 2.47 -7.32
C LEU A 125 -0.95 3.33 -6.04
N THR A 126 -0.12 3.05 -5.03
CA THR A 126 -0.03 3.84 -3.80
C THR A 126 0.49 5.27 -4.03
N LEU A 127 1.09 5.57 -5.18
CA LEU A 127 1.47 6.93 -5.55
C LEU A 127 0.26 7.84 -5.78
N THR A 128 -0.94 7.27 -5.94
CA THR A 128 -2.18 8.05 -6.07
C THR A 128 -2.87 8.35 -4.74
N VAL A 129 -2.31 7.94 -3.60
CA VAL A 129 -2.92 8.16 -2.27
C VAL A 129 -3.23 9.64 -2.03
N SER A 130 -2.35 10.55 -2.45
CA SER A 130 -2.56 12.00 -2.32
C SER A 130 -3.74 12.57 -3.10
N HIS A 131 -4.33 11.80 -4.03
CA HIS A 131 -5.54 12.19 -4.74
C HIS A 131 -6.79 12.15 -3.83
N TRP A 132 -6.83 11.24 -2.87
CA TRP A 132 -7.98 11.04 -1.97
C TRP A 132 -7.71 11.43 -0.52
N LEU A 133 -6.44 11.56 -0.13
CA LEU A 133 -6.02 11.88 1.22
C LEU A 133 -5.02 13.04 1.19
N SER A 134 -5.42 14.17 1.76
CA SER A 134 -4.51 15.31 1.89
C SER A 134 -3.50 15.09 3.00
N ARG A 135 -2.32 15.69 2.83
CA ARG A 135 -1.35 15.81 3.91
C ARG A 135 -1.97 16.56 5.08
N THR A 136 -1.91 15.99 6.25
CA THR A 136 -2.25 16.71 7.48
C THR A 136 -1.05 17.53 7.91
N ALA A 137 -1.25 18.79 8.27
CA ALA A 137 -0.16 19.58 8.82
C ALA A 137 0.45 18.83 10.02
N PRO A 138 1.78 18.64 10.09
CA PRO A 138 2.38 18.00 11.23
C PRO A 138 2.02 18.80 12.50
N PRO A 139 1.79 18.11 13.63
CA PRO A 139 1.63 18.79 14.91
C PRO A 139 2.83 19.73 15.16
N LYS A 140 2.64 20.77 15.96
CA LYS A 140 3.74 21.68 16.31
C LYS A 140 4.96 20.87 16.77
N GLY A 141 6.10 21.09 16.09
CA GLY A 141 7.36 20.41 16.35
C GLY A 141 7.69 19.31 15.34
N PHE A 142 8.95 18.90 15.32
CA PHE A 142 9.46 17.82 14.48
C PHE A 142 9.03 16.46 15.07
N ARG A 143 8.21 15.71 14.33
CA ARG A 143 7.66 14.41 14.75
C ARG A 143 7.91 13.36 13.66
N PRO A 144 9.08 12.75 13.65
CA PRO A 144 9.38 11.65 12.74
C PRO A 144 8.59 10.39 13.14
N LEU A 145 8.29 9.56 12.15
CA LEU A 145 7.67 8.24 12.32
C LEU A 145 8.63 7.17 11.81
N ILE A 146 8.96 6.21 12.66
CA ILE A 146 9.76 5.04 12.31
C ILE A 146 8.83 3.85 12.15
N VAL A 147 8.81 3.24 10.96
CA VAL A 147 7.93 2.10 10.65
C VAL A 147 8.76 0.93 10.13
N ASP A 148 8.88 -0.14 10.92
CA ASP A 148 9.64 -1.35 10.55
C ASP A 148 11.00 -1.02 9.91
N LEU A 149 11.73 -0.07 10.47
CA LEU A 149 13.12 0.18 10.08
C LEU A 149 13.96 -1.02 10.51
N ASP A 150 14.92 -1.41 9.68
CA ASP A 150 15.89 -2.45 10.00
C ASP A 150 16.58 -2.15 11.35
N GLU A 151 16.70 -3.16 12.22
CA GLU A 151 17.24 -2.98 13.58
C GLU A 151 18.67 -2.45 13.58
N GLU A 152 19.50 -2.87 12.62
CA GLU A 152 20.86 -2.37 12.49
C GLU A 152 20.86 -0.93 11.97
N ALA A 153 19.98 -0.59 11.02
CA ALA A 153 19.85 0.78 10.54
C ALA A 153 19.44 1.75 11.67
N MET A 154 18.69 1.27 12.66
CA MET A 154 18.32 2.08 13.82
C MET A 154 19.53 2.61 14.59
N HIS A 155 20.66 1.91 14.61
CA HIS A 155 21.87 2.37 15.31
C HIS A 155 22.49 3.61 14.66
N TYR A 156 22.28 3.82 13.37
CA TYR A 156 22.81 4.94 12.61
C TYR A 156 21.89 6.16 12.56
N VAL A 157 20.68 6.05 13.13
CA VAL A 157 19.77 7.20 13.33
C VAL A 157 20.22 7.95 14.59
N PRO A 158 20.41 9.30 14.55
CA PRO A 158 20.78 10.09 15.73
C PRO A 158 19.81 9.89 16.91
N LEU A 159 20.35 9.96 18.13
CA LEU A 159 19.58 9.70 19.34
C LEU A 159 18.42 10.69 19.52
N GLU A 160 18.62 11.96 19.18
CA GLU A 160 17.59 12.99 19.20
C GLU A 160 16.42 12.67 18.25
N ILE A 161 16.71 12.15 17.06
CA ILE A 161 15.70 11.73 16.09
C ILE A 161 14.93 10.53 16.62
N ARG A 162 15.64 9.51 17.16
CA ARG A 162 15.00 8.33 17.76
C ARG A 162 14.09 8.71 18.92
N ASN A 163 14.53 9.62 19.79
CA ASN A 163 13.76 10.06 20.96
C ASN A 163 12.53 10.91 20.58
N ALA A 164 12.61 11.68 19.49
CA ALA A 164 11.48 12.44 18.95
C ALA A 164 10.50 11.58 18.16
N SER A 165 10.90 10.36 17.75
CA SER A 165 10.13 9.50 16.83
C SER A 165 9.02 8.73 17.52
N ILE A 166 7.94 8.52 16.76
CA ILE A 166 6.92 7.52 17.07
C ILE A 166 7.31 6.21 16.35
N ASN A 167 7.44 5.12 17.10
CA ASN A 167 7.69 3.80 16.52
C ASN A 167 6.39 3.08 16.20
N SER A 168 6.32 2.44 15.04
CA SER A 168 5.15 1.72 14.54
C SER A 168 5.53 0.53 13.67
N THR A 169 4.55 -0.30 13.30
CA THR A 169 4.76 -1.48 12.46
C THR A 169 3.61 -1.68 11.46
N GLN A 170 3.88 -2.37 10.35
CA GLN A 170 2.86 -2.85 9.41
C GLN A 170 2.24 -4.19 9.82
N GLU A 171 2.78 -4.87 10.83
CA GLU A 171 2.20 -6.13 11.28
C GLU A 171 0.86 -5.91 11.97
N ILE A 172 -0.21 -6.42 11.38
CA ILE A 172 -1.58 -6.25 11.88
C ILE A 172 -1.74 -6.81 13.30
N SER A 173 -1.15 -7.98 13.57
CA SER A 173 -1.19 -8.60 14.88
C SER A 173 -0.51 -7.77 15.96
N ALA A 174 0.59 -7.10 15.64
CA ALA A 174 1.29 -6.21 16.57
C ALA A 174 0.53 -4.90 16.77
N ILE A 175 -0.07 -4.32 15.73
CA ILE A 175 -0.94 -3.14 15.81
C ILE A 175 -2.10 -3.40 16.77
N LEU A 176 -2.75 -4.56 16.64
CA LEU A 176 -3.88 -4.94 17.49
C LEU A 176 -3.48 -5.13 18.96
N LYS A 177 -2.26 -5.59 19.26
CA LYS A 177 -1.74 -5.70 20.63
C LYS A 177 -1.46 -4.35 21.29
N LEU A 178 -1.20 -3.30 20.50
CA LEU A 178 -0.96 -1.95 21.02
C LEU A 178 -2.25 -1.23 21.43
N ILE A 179 -3.39 -1.55 20.82
CA ILE A 179 -4.68 -0.90 21.08
C ILE A 179 -5.09 -0.95 22.57
N PRO A 180 -5.06 -2.10 23.28
CA PRO A 180 -5.41 -2.15 24.72
C PRO A 180 -4.47 -1.31 25.59
N LYS A 181 -3.18 -1.23 25.24
CA LYS A 181 -2.21 -0.40 25.98
C LYS A 181 -2.50 1.10 25.80
N ILE A 182 -2.93 1.51 24.60
CA ILE A 182 -3.29 2.90 24.30
C ILE A 182 -4.57 3.29 25.02
N THR A 183 -5.58 2.41 25.09
CA THR A 183 -6.85 2.68 25.79
C THR A 183 -6.74 2.68 27.32
N GLN A 184 -5.74 2.01 27.89
CA GLN A 184 -5.48 1.99 29.33
C GLN A 184 -4.59 3.15 29.81
N MET A 185 -3.93 3.88 28.90
CA MET A 185 -3.10 5.02 29.29
C MET A 185 -3.98 6.20 29.74
N ARG A 186 -3.60 6.83 30.86
CA ARG A 186 -4.24 8.04 31.45
C ARG A 186 -4.49 9.18 30.45
N TRP A 187 -3.92 9.10 29.28
CA TRP A 187 -4.02 10.05 28.16
C TRP A 187 -5.41 10.08 27.49
N THR A 188 -6.25 9.05 27.64
CA THR A 188 -7.59 9.06 27.05
C THR A 188 -8.49 10.12 27.66
N LYS A 189 -8.24 10.53 28.92
CA LYS A 189 -8.94 11.66 29.55
C LYS A 189 -8.46 13.03 28.99
N ALA A 190 -7.15 13.16 28.75
CA ALA A 190 -6.58 14.39 28.16
C ALA A 190 -6.88 14.51 26.65
N LEU A 191 -6.92 13.42 25.91
CA LEU A 191 -7.30 13.40 24.50
C LEU A 191 -8.75 13.85 24.26
N LYS A 192 -9.66 13.55 25.17
CA LYS A 192 -11.06 14.02 25.10
C LYS A 192 -11.21 15.54 25.20
N THR A 193 -10.22 16.21 25.73
CA THR A 193 -10.22 17.68 25.84
C THR A 193 -9.50 18.39 24.69
N ILE A 194 -8.71 17.67 23.90
CA ILE A 194 -7.81 18.25 22.88
C ILE A 194 -8.22 17.92 21.43
N LEU A 195 -8.94 16.80 21.20
CA LEU A 195 -9.30 16.35 19.86
C LEU A 195 -10.75 16.74 19.52
N PRO A 196 -11.04 17.11 18.24
CA PRO A 196 -12.40 17.33 17.77
C PRO A 196 -13.28 16.10 18.04
N ARG A 197 -14.54 16.32 18.44
CA ARG A 197 -15.52 15.25 18.72
C ARG A 197 -15.63 14.25 17.54
N SER A 198 -15.60 14.75 16.32
CA SER A 198 -15.63 13.91 15.11
C SER A 198 -14.46 12.90 15.02
N PHE A 199 -13.29 13.27 15.53
CA PHE A 199 -12.13 12.36 15.58
C PHE A 199 -12.28 11.33 16.71
N LEU A 200 -12.80 11.74 17.85
CA LEU A 200 -13.06 10.86 18.99
C LEU A 200 -14.22 9.90 18.73
N ASP A 201 -15.25 10.35 18.01
CA ASP A 201 -16.38 9.51 17.60
C ASP A 201 -15.97 8.49 16.54
N LEU A 202 -15.13 8.88 15.60
CA LEU A 202 -14.54 7.97 14.62
C LEU A 202 -13.62 6.95 15.31
N PHE A 203 -12.77 7.40 16.22
CA PHE A 203 -11.85 6.55 16.98
C PHE A 203 -12.58 5.60 17.93
N SER A 204 -13.59 6.09 18.68
CA SER A 204 -14.40 5.26 19.58
C SER A 204 -15.30 4.29 18.80
N TYR A 205 -15.87 4.68 17.69
CA TYR A 205 -16.62 3.80 16.80
C TYR A 205 -15.71 2.66 16.26
N PHE A 206 -14.49 2.98 15.87
CA PHE A 206 -13.51 2.00 15.42
C PHE A 206 -13.03 1.06 16.52
N VAL A 207 -12.72 1.61 17.68
CA VAL A 207 -12.28 0.81 18.84
C VAL A 207 -13.40 -0.09 19.34
N PHE A 208 -14.63 0.41 19.44
CA PHE A 208 -15.76 -0.36 19.97
C PHE A 208 -16.22 -1.45 18.99
N ARG A 209 -16.28 -1.15 17.70
CA ARG A 209 -16.63 -2.14 16.67
C ARG A 209 -15.55 -3.20 16.52
N LYS A 210 -14.28 -2.82 16.63
CA LYS A 210 -13.15 -3.76 16.65
C LYS A 210 -13.10 -4.66 17.86
N ILE A 211 -13.47 -4.17 19.03
CA ILE A 211 -13.56 -5.01 20.25
C ILE A 211 -14.63 -6.08 20.09
N LEU A 212 -15.73 -5.79 19.39
CA LEU A 212 -16.82 -6.73 19.13
C LEU A 212 -16.48 -7.75 18.03
N ASP A 213 -15.68 -7.37 17.01
CA ASP A 213 -15.25 -8.26 15.92
C ASP A 213 -13.92 -9.00 16.22
N MET A 214 -13.26 -8.70 17.34
CA MET A 214 -11.95 -9.27 17.68
C MET A 214 -12.04 -10.66 18.32
N SER A 215 -12.07 -11.68 17.48
CA SER A 215 -11.30 -12.89 17.77
C SER A 215 -9.80 -12.54 17.74
N PRO A 216 -8.94 -13.11 18.61
CA PRO A 216 -7.51 -12.83 18.58
C PRO A 216 -6.93 -13.22 17.20
N GLY A 217 -6.69 -12.24 16.34
CA GLY A 217 -6.17 -12.48 15.00
C GLY A 217 -6.40 -11.33 14.02
N VAL A 218 -5.84 -11.50 12.84
CA VAL A 218 -5.99 -10.58 11.70
C VAL A 218 -7.48 -10.33 11.40
N PRO A 219 -7.92 -9.08 11.17
CA PRO A 219 -9.29 -8.79 10.77
C PRO A 219 -9.70 -9.64 9.57
N LYS A 220 -10.79 -10.40 9.72
CA LYS A 220 -11.24 -11.36 8.70
C LYS A 220 -11.94 -10.68 7.54
N SER A 221 -12.59 -9.55 7.79
CA SER A 221 -13.31 -8.80 6.76
C SER A 221 -12.35 -7.98 5.90
N PRO A 222 -12.45 -8.05 4.58
CA PRO A 222 -11.69 -7.19 3.67
C PRO A 222 -11.88 -5.69 3.97
N LEU A 223 -13.10 -5.29 4.30
CA LEU A 223 -13.42 -3.89 4.58
C LEU A 223 -12.72 -3.38 5.84
N SER A 224 -12.71 -4.15 6.93
CA SER A 224 -12.00 -3.74 8.15
C SER A 224 -10.49 -3.62 7.95
N ARG A 225 -9.91 -4.38 7.05
CA ARG A 225 -8.50 -4.25 6.65
C ARG A 225 -8.25 -2.96 5.85
N LEU A 226 -9.13 -2.61 4.91
CA LEU A 226 -9.03 -1.36 4.15
C LEU A 226 -9.17 -0.12 5.03
N VAL A 227 -10.05 -0.20 6.04
CA VAL A 227 -10.18 0.86 7.03
C VAL A 227 -8.92 0.99 7.89
N LEU A 228 -8.33 -0.12 8.32
CA LEU A 228 -7.05 -0.10 9.05
C LEU A 228 -5.91 0.47 8.18
N ALA A 229 -5.91 0.17 6.88
CA ALA A 229 -4.98 0.77 5.93
C ALA A 229 -5.16 2.29 5.83
N GLU A 230 -6.41 2.78 5.81
CA GLU A 230 -6.69 4.22 5.82
C GLU A 230 -6.18 4.90 7.09
N GLU A 231 -6.40 4.32 8.26
CA GLU A 231 -5.86 4.85 9.51
C GLU A 231 -4.34 4.95 9.48
N ARG A 232 -3.68 3.94 8.89
CA ARG A 232 -2.23 3.97 8.71
C ARG A 232 -1.81 5.10 7.77
N LEU A 233 -2.49 5.27 6.64
CA LEU A 233 -2.22 6.36 5.69
C LEU A 233 -2.43 7.74 6.33
N ARG A 234 -3.44 7.91 7.17
CA ARG A 234 -3.64 9.14 7.95
C ARG A 234 -2.52 9.40 8.95
N LEU A 235 -2.02 8.35 9.61
CA LEU A 235 -0.84 8.47 10.47
C LEU A 235 0.38 8.93 9.67
N LEU A 236 0.63 8.31 8.48
CA LEU A 236 1.74 8.71 7.61
C LEU A 236 1.60 10.19 7.18
N SER A 237 0.38 10.64 6.84
CA SER A 237 0.13 12.01 6.37
C SER A 237 0.45 13.09 7.41
N SER A 238 0.48 12.74 8.70
CA SER A 238 0.76 13.65 9.81
C SER A 238 2.22 13.68 10.26
N ALA A 239 3.07 12.81 9.70
CA ALA A 239 4.48 12.76 10.06
C ALA A 239 5.27 13.92 9.43
N SER A 240 6.30 14.40 10.13
CA SER A 240 7.26 15.36 9.57
C SER A 240 8.30 14.67 8.68
N LEU A 241 8.61 13.41 8.99
CA LEU A 241 9.56 12.56 8.30
C LEU A 241 9.19 11.10 8.56
N ILE A 242 9.47 10.22 7.61
CA ILE A 242 9.32 8.77 7.78
C ILE A 242 10.64 8.06 7.53
N LEU A 243 11.00 7.16 8.46
CA LEU A 243 12.11 6.21 8.30
C LEU A 243 11.52 4.80 8.24
N THR A 244 11.87 4.03 7.22
CA THR A 244 11.26 2.70 7.01
C THR A 244 12.14 1.79 6.16
N SER A 245 11.93 0.47 6.30
CA SER A 245 12.43 -0.54 5.35
C SER A 245 11.31 -1.10 4.45
N ARG A 246 10.10 -0.48 4.48
CA ARG A 246 8.91 -0.97 3.78
C ARG A 246 8.51 -0.08 2.61
N LEU A 247 8.51 -0.66 1.39
CA LEU A 247 8.13 0.06 0.17
C LEU A 247 6.71 0.66 0.25
N HIS A 248 5.74 -0.10 0.81
CA HIS A 248 4.34 0.33 0.94
C HIS A 248 4.08 1.19 2.19
N ILE A 249 5.12 1.70 2.81
CA ILE A 249 5.12 2.88 3.68
C ILE A 249 5.79 4.04 2.94
N ALA A 250 6.93 3.79 2.30
CA ALA A 250 7.71 4.82 1.63
C ALA A 250 6.94 5.51 0.51
N LEU A 251 6.36 4.76 -0.43
CA LEU A 251 5.70 5.32 -1.60
C LEU A 251 4.43 6.12 -1.28
N PRO A 252 3.46 5.63 -0.48
CA PRO A 252 2.29 6.42 -0.13
C PRO A 252 2.65 7.67 0.69
N ALA A 253 3.65 7.59 1.58
CA ALA A 253 4.13 8.76 2.31
C ALA A 253 4.74 9.81 1.39
N ALA A 254 5.57 9.38 0.44
CA ALA A 254 6.17 10.27 -0.54
C ALA A 254 5.11 10.94 -1.43
N SER A 255 4.07 10.19 -1.84
CA SER A 255 2.95 10.77 -2.61
C SER A 255 2.19 11.84 -1.82
N LEU A 256 2.10 11.71 -0.50
CA LEU A 256 1.53 12.71 0.41
C LEU A 256 2.48 13.91 0.64
N GLY A 257 3.65 13.94 0.02
CA GLY A 257 4.65 14.99 0.22
C GLY A 257 5.39 14.90 1.56
N VAL A 258 5.32 13.76 2.25
CA VAL A 258 6.10 13.52 3.47
C VAL A 258 7.51 13.08 3.06
N PRO A 259 8.58 13.71 3.60
CA PRO A 259 9.95 13.23 3.38
C PRO A 259 10.12 11.79 3.88
N VAL A 260 10.86 10.98 3.11
CA VAL A 260 11.07 9.57 3.43
C VAL A 260 12.53 9.22 3.35
N ILE A 261 12.99 8.45 4.32
CA ILE A 261 14.24 7.67 4.27
C ILE A 261 13.86 6.19 4.22
N LEU A 262 14.20 5.54 3.12
CA LEU A 262 14.03 4.11 2.91
C LEU A 262 15.38 3.42 3.05
N VAL A 263 15.53 2.54 4.04
CA VAL A 263 16.75 1.75 4.22
C VAL A 263 16.43 0.28 4.03
N HIS A 264 17.09 -0.38 3.08
CA HIS A 264 16.84 -1.80 2.81
C HIS A 264 18.14 -2.53 2.47
N ARG A 265 18.48 -3.64 3.19
CA ARG A 265 19.73 -4.40 3.03
C ARG A 265 20.05 -4.80 1.60
N ARG A 266 19.02 -5.14 0.84
CA ARG A 266 19.11 -5.61 -0.56
C ARG A 266 18.47 -4.63 -1.51
N LEU A 267 18.64 -3.32 -1.32
CA LEU A 267 17.97 -2.28 -2.10
C LEU A 267 18.19 -2.42 -3.60
N HIS A 268 19.41 -2.70 -4.02
CA HIS A 268 19.80 -2.82 -5.43
C HIS A 268 19.56 -4.22 -6.02
N GLU A 269 19.44 -5.25 -5.18
CA GLU A 269 19.22 -6.62 -5.59
C GLU A 269 17.73 -7.01 -5.61
N ASP A 270 16.96 -6.44 -4.72
CA ASP A 270 15.53 -6.73 -4.61
C ASP A 270 14.76 -6.00 -5.71
N LEU A 271 14.35 -6.76 -6.69
CA LEU A 271 13.73 -6.28 -7.92
C LEU A 271 12.44 -5.48 -7.69
N ARG A 272 11.82 -5.59 -6.50
CA ARG A 272 10.65 -4.80 -6.11
C ARG A 272 10.92 -3.30 -6.05
N PHE A 273 12.20 -2.90 -5.88
CA PHE A 273 12.60 -1.49 -5.82
C PHE A 273 13.01 -0.92 -7.18
N SER A 274 13.15 -1.74 -8.22
CA SER A 274 13.62 -1.30 -9.53
C SER A 274 12.69 -0.25 -10.15
N GLY A 275 13.23 0.94 -10.43
CA GLY A 275 12.48 2.09 -10.93
C GLY A 275 11.67 2.85 -9.87
N LEU A 276 11.69 2.43 -8.60
CA LEU A 276 10.95 3.05 -7.51
C LEU A 276 11.84 3.64 -6.41
N SER A 277 13.04 3.10 -6.19
CA SER A 277 13.96 3.56 -5.14
C SER A 277 14.35 5.02 -5.30
N GLY A 278 14.55 5.50 -6.53
CA GLY A 278 14.90 6.89 -6.80
C GLY A 278 13.80 7.92 -6.49
N LEU A 279 12.59 7.49 -6.14
CA LEU A 279 11.49 8.38 -5.79
C LEU A 279 11.65 8.99 -4.40
N VAL A 280 12.39 8.35 -3.50
CA VAL A 280 12.63 8.75 -2.12
C VAL A 280 14.12 8.68 -1.79
N ASN A 281 14.53 9.21 -0.62
CA ASN A 281 15.91 9.03 -0.16
C ASN A 281 16.11 7.57 0.25
N SER A 282 16.76 6.81 -0.60
CA SER A 282 16.90 5.36 -0.46
C SER A 282 18.37 4.98 -0.29
N TYR A 283 18.62 4.10 0.65
CA TYR A 283 19.96 3.65 1.01
C TYR A 283 19.98 2.13 1.24
N THR A 284 21.07 1.47 0.86
CA THR A 284 21.42 0.19 1.46
C THR A 284 21.77 0.40 2.93
N LEU A 285 21.90 -0.68 3.68
CA LEU A 285 22.33 -0.57 5.08
C LEU A 285 23.76 -0.01 5.19
N GLU A 286 24.65 -0.43 4.29
CA GLU A 286 26.03 0.04 4.21
C GLU A 286 26.09 1.53 3.90
N GLU A 287 25.38 2.00 2.88
CA GLU A 287 25.30 3.42 2.54
C GLU A 287 24.72 4.24 3.70
N PHE A 288 23.66 3.74 4.35
CA PHE A 288 23.04 4.44 5.47
C PHE A 288 23.95 4.51 6.69
N ARG A 289 24.80 3.51 6.92
CA ARG A 289 25.83 3.55 7.95
C ARG A 289 26.81 4.72 7.77
N GLU A 290 27.16 5.03 6.53
CA GLU A 290 28.11 6.12 6.23
C GLU A 290 27.49 7.52 6.41
N VAL A 291 26.20 7.68 6.07
CA VAL A 291 25.57 9.01 6.01
C VAL A 291 24.53 9.26 7.11
N GLY A 292 24.02 8.22 7.77
CA GLY A 292 22.85 8.32 8.65
C GLY A 292 23.02 9.31 9.81
N HIS A 293 24.23 9.46 10.36
CA HIS A 293 24.50 10.40 11.45
C HIS A 293 24.55 11.87 10.98
N ASP A 294 24.85 12.12 9.71
CA ASP A 294 25.14 13.45 9.17
C ASP A 294 23.98 14.03 8.35
N LEU A 295 22.88 13.28 8.17
CA LEU A 295 21.73 13.75 7.42
C LEU A 295 21.01 14.91 8.13
N SER A 296 20.68 15.96 7.38
CA SER A 296 19.84 17.07 7.86
C SER A 296 18.37 16.66 7.86
N TYR A 297 17.93 15.88 8.84
CA TYR A 297 16.63 15.24 8.92
C TYR A 297 15.43 16.21 8.85
N ASP A 298 15.60 17.44 9.32
CA ASP A 298 14.59 18.51 9.32
C ASP A 298 14.44 19.20 7.96
N LYS A 299 15.41 19.03 7.05
CA LYS A 299 15.47 19.68 5.73
C LYS A 299 15.27 18.71 4.57
N LEU A 300 15.06 17.43 4.86
CA LEU A 300 14.91 16.42 3.82
C LEU A 300 13.68 16.67 2.94
N THR A 301 13.86 16.41 1.66
CA THR A 301 12.79 16.32 0.66
C THR A 301 12.94 15.04 -0.14
N ASN A 302 11.88 14.58 -0.79
CA ASN A 302 11.97 13.43 -1.67
C ASN A 302 12.54 13.84 -3.03
N PRO A 303 13.59 13.18 -3.54
CA PRO A 303 14.24 13.56 -4.78
C PRO A 303 13.35 13.38 -6.02
N GLY A 304 12.43 12.42 -6.00
CA GLY A 304 11.57 12.05 -7.11
C GLY A 304 10.19 12.72 -7.14
N LEU A 305 9.95 13.86 -6.47
CA LEU A 305 8.62 14.48 -6.39
C LEU A 305 7.97 14.71 -7.76
N GLY A 306 8.69 15.26 -8.73
CA GLY A 306 8.16 15.47 -10.08
C GLY A 306 7.82 14.17 -10.80
N GLN A 307 8.60 13.11 -10.59
CA GLN A 307 8.32 11.80 -11.14
C GLN A 307 7.13 11.13 -10.43
N ILE A 308 6.98 11.32 -9.12
CA ILE A 308 5.81 10.86 -8.36
C ILE A 308 4.54 11.48 -8.94
N ASP A 309 4.53 12.79 -9.18
CA ASP A 309 3.37 13.48 -9.73
C ASP A 309 3.05 13.01 -11.16
N SER A 310 4.06 12.85 -12.01
CA SER A 310 3.87 12.33 -13.37
C SER A 310 3.29 10.92 -13.39
N LEU A 311 3.80 10.03 -12.54
CA LEU A 311 3.30 8.65 -12.40
C LEU A 311 1.87 8.63 -11.84
N LYS A 312 1.59 9.46 -10.83
CA LYS A 312 0.25 9.61 -10.26
C LYS A 312 -0.78 10.00 -11.32
N GLU A 313 -0.49 11.03 -12.10
CA GLU A 313 -1.38 11.52 -13.16
C GLU A 313 -1.59 10.45 -14.25
N ALA A 314 -0.53 9.78 -14.67
CA ALA A 314 -0.64 8.68 -15.63
C ALA A 314 -1.51 7.52 -15.12
N ILE A 315 -1.37 7.14 -13.84
CA ILE A 315 -2.21 6.13 -13.22
C ILE A 315 -3.67 6.58 -13.18
N LEU A 316 -3.93 7.82 -12.74
CA LEU A 316 -5.29 8.37 -12.66
C LEU A 316 -5.97 8.46 -14.03
N ALA A 317 -5.23 8.84 -15.07
CA ALA A 317 -5.73 8.82 -16.44
C ALA A 317 -6.17 7.41 -16.87
N ARG A 318 -5.33 6.40 -16.64
CA ARG A 318 -5.67 4.99 -16.93
C ARG A 318 -6.87 4.48 -16.14
N LEU A 319 -6.99 4.85 -14.89
CA LEU A 319 -8.16 4.51 -14.08
C LEU A 319 -9.45 5.13 -14.67
N ASN A 320 -9.41 6.40 -15.09
CA ASN A 320 -10.55 7.09 -15.66
C ASN A 320 -10.93 6.55 -17.06
N GLU A 321 -9.96 6.25 -17.91
CA GLU A 321 -10.18 5.55 -19.18
C GLU A 321 -10.89 4.21 -18.96
N TYR A 322 -10.40 3.45 -17.99
CA TYR A 322 -11.00 2.18 -17.63
C TYR A 322 -12.44 2.35 -17.10
N ARG A 323 -12.71 3.31 -16.21
CA ARG A 323 -14.06 3.60 -15.74
C ARG A 323 -15.01 3.90 -16.90
N SER A 324 -14.57 4.74 -17.84
CA SER A 324 -15.36 5.07 -19.03
C SER A 324 -15.65 3.84 -19.90
N SER A 325 -14.66 2.95 -20.08
CA SER A 325 -14.82 1.74 -20.89
C SER A 325 -15.78 0.71 -20.29
N VAL A 326 -15.91 0.66 -18.95
CA VAL A 326 -16.78 -0.29 -18.25
C VAL A 326 -18.11 0.32 -17.80
N SER A 327 -18.32 1.62 -18.00
CA SER A 327 -19.57 2.31 -17.55
C SER A 327 -20.82 1.70 -18.15
N SER A 328 -20.79 1.27 -19.42
CA SER A 328 -21.88 0.56 -20.07
C SER A 328 -22.14 -0.84 -19.48
N LEU A 329 -21.12 -1.46 -18.89
CA LEU A 329 -21.23 -2.76 -18.23
C LEU A 329 -21.82 -2.65 -16.82
N LEU A 330 -21.65 -1.49 -16.17
CA LEU A 330 -22.14 -1.22 -14.82
C LEU A 330 -23.58 -0.67 -14.82
N ALA A 331 -24.07 -0.20 -15.98
CA ALA A 331 -25.42 0.35 -16.14
C ALA A 331 -26.44 -0.72 -16.59
N SER A 332 -26.00 -1.91 -16.97
CA SER A 332 -26.83 -3.06 -17.36
C SER A 332 -27.03 -4.05 -16.22
#